data_e9e99300105628b20c41028341ffc809
#
_entry.id   e9e99300105628b20c41028341ffc809
#
_cell.length_a   1.000
_cell.length_b   1.000
_cell.length_c   1.000
_cell.angle_alpha   90.00
_cell.angle_beta   90.00
_cell.angle_gamma   90.00
#
_symmetry.space_group_name_H-M   'P 1'
#
loop_
_entity.id
_entity.type
_entity.pdbx_description
1 polymer ?
#
loop_
_entity_poly.entity_id
_entity_poly.type
_entity_poly.pdbx_seq_one_letter_code
_entity_poly.pdbx_strand_id
1 'polypeptide(L)'
;LEKGTILYAYAGGSGANGGFNGGGSSRVGKGGGASDIRIGTDSLYSRVIVAGGGGGHGSDGCAAGAVGGGLNGGGSSASGSCGTQAGGGTQTDGGTYGKYNKAIGTIGKFGIGANAPTSGGNYFGGGGGGGWYGGGSGATSGWSNGGGGGSGFIYTSETAYVIENAKEWLLDSKYYLTNANTVSGSNYFKSPTGTMETGHSGNGYVKVTIPYQQSENNFLDGIISNKGVMTPEWDYNVDTYYLKLNSDEVEINIEGVPADSKASVVGNGNYTIESGTTEIPLVVTAENGYTKTYKVIVTRDADTNATPKNIFINGLIEEYCATLDGACDYKFDPEINTYNVKVPYTIREIVM
;
A
#
# COMPACT_ATOMS: atom_id res chain seq x y z
N LEU A 1 -4.51 -7.92 6.49
CA LEU A 1 -4.42 -8.75 5.29
C LEU A 1 -2.95 -8.96 4.92
N GLU A 2 -2.60 -10.16 4.47
CA GLU A 2 -1.25 -10.49 4.00
C GLU A 2 -1.03 -9.92 2.59
N LYS A 3 0.24 -9.66 2.24
CA LYS A 3 0.62 -9.25 0.88
C LYS A 3 0.20 -10.32 -0.12
N GLY A 4 -0.47 -9.90 -1.19
CA GLY A 4 -1.00 -10.82 -2.22
C GLY A 4 -2.43 -11.31 -1.98
N THR A 5 -3.08 -10.94 -0.87
CA THR A 5 -4.50 -11.24 -0.65
C THR A 5 -5.36 -10.54 -1.71
N ILE A 6 -6.20 -11.30 -2.41
CA ILE A 6 -7.12 -10.77 -3.42
C ILE A 6 -8.43 -10.35 -2.75
N LEU A 7 -8.88 -9.13 -3.04
CA LEU A 7 -10.17 -8.60 -2.64
C LEU A 7 -11.06 -8.42 -3.87
N TYR A 8 -12.29 -8.91 -3.80
CA TYR A 8 -13.34 -8.61 -4.76
C TYR A 8 -14.32 -7.63 -4.13
N ALA A 9 -14.49 -6.47 -4.73
CA ALA A 9 -15.37 -5.41 -4.24
C ALA A 9 -16.56 -5.22 -5.21
N TYR A 10 -17.75 -5.37 -4.71
CA TYR A 10 -19.00 -5.23 -5.46
C TYR A 10 -19.78 -4.04 -4.96
N ALA A 11 -20.06 -3.07 -5.81
CA ALA A 11 -20.98 -1.99 -5.54
C ALA A 11 -22.39 -2.38 -6.00
N GLY A 12 -23.34 -2.39 -5.10
CA GLY A 12 -24.75 -2.72 -5.41
C GLY A 12 -25.35 -1.74 -6.41
N GLY A 13 -26.14 -2.27 -7.35
CA GLY A 13 -26.82 -1.45 -8.35
C GLY A 13 -28.28 -1.15 -8.00
N SER A 14 -28.77 -0.01 -8.46
CA SER A 14 -30.21 0.23 -8.66
C SER A 14 -30.47 0.19 -10.17
N GLY A 15 -31.46 -0.51 -10.65
CA GLY A 15 -31.59 -0.57 -12.10
C GLY A 15 -32.70 -1.42 -12.69
N ALA A 16 -32.76 -1.47 -14.02
CA ALA A 16 -33.95 -1.88 -14.75
C ALA A 16 -34.42 -3.33 -14.55
N ASN A 17 -33.56 -4.27 -14.18
CA ASN A 17 -33.92 -5.70 -13.99
C ASN A 17 -33.66 -6.21 -12.57
N GLY A 18 -33.80 -5.36 -11.57
CA GLY A 18 -33.26 -5.56 -10.22
C GLY A 18 -31.88 -4.95 -10.11
N GLY A 19 -31.43 -4.63 -8.90
CA GLY A 19 -30.11 -4.08 -8.65
C GLY A 19 -29.00 -5.10 -8.89
N PHE A 20 -27.91 -4.70 -9.56
CA PHE A 20 -26.71 -5.52 -9.66
C PHE A 20 -26.28 -6.00 -8.26
N ASN A 21 -25.80 -7.23 -8.16
CA ASN A 21 -25.42 -7.91 -6.92
C ASN A 21 -26.63 -8.19 -5.99
N GLY A 22 -27.64 -8.81 -6.54
CA GLY A 22 -28.69 -9.52 -5.80
C GLY A 22 -30.01 -8.77 -5.55
N GLY A 23 -30.25 -7.62 -6.15
CA GLY A 23 -31.57 -6.98 -6.04
C GLY A 23 -32.69 -7.72 -6.80
N GLY A 24 -33.86 -7.81 -6.18
CA GLY A 24 -35.02 -8.49 -6.77
C GLY A 24 -35.71 -7.68 -7.88
N SER A 25 -36.20 -8.36 -8.91
CA SER A 25 -36.93 -7.75 -10.03
C SER A 25 -38.39 -7.44 -9.69
N SER A 26 -38.97 -6.47 -10.40
CA SER A 26 -40.37 -6.10 -10.37
C SER A 26 -40.72 -5.32 -11.66
N ARG A 27 -42.00 -5.24 -12.00
CA ARG A 27 -42.49 -4.38 -13.09
C ARG A 27 -42.42 -2.89 -12.77
N VAL A 28 -42.35 -2.52 -11.47
CA VAL A 28 -42.41 -1.13 -11.00
C VAL A 28 -41.19 -0.79 -10.17
N GLY A 29 -41.16 -1.04 -8.90
CA GLY A 29 -40.06 -0.78 -8.01
C GLY A 29 -39.17 -2.02 -7.83
N LYS A 30 -37.97 -2.01 -8.36
CA LYS A 30 -37.01 -3.09 -8.22
C LYS A 30 -36.19 -2.91 -6.97
N GLY A 31 -35.75 -4.01 -6.35
CA GLY A 31 -34.86 -3.96 -5.21
C GLY A 31 -33.45 -3.53 -5.58
N GLY A 32 -32.78 -2.77 -4.71
CA GLY A 32 -31.36 -2.44 -4.83
C GLY A 32 -30.48 -3.65 -4.53
N GLY A 33 -29.35 -3.77 -5.19
CA GLY A 33 -28.35 -4.79 -4.89
C GLY A 33 -27.53 -4.48 -3.64
N ALA A 34 -26.87 -5.48 -3.07
CA ALA A 34 -25.94 -5.33 -1.96
C ALA A 34 -24.58 -4.80 -2.44
N SER A 35 -23.89 -4.02 -1.58
CA SER A 35 -22.45 -3.78 -1.73
C SER A 35 -21.69 -4.69 -0.81
N ASP A 36 -20.68 -5.41 -1.32
CA ASP A 36 -19.92 -6.34 -0.51
C ASP A 36 -18.43 -6.40 -0.85
N ILE A 37 -17.63 -6.92 0.09
CA ILE A 37 -16.24 -7.29 -0.10
C ILE A 37 -16.10 -8.78 0.18
N ARG A 38 -15.41 -9.48 -0.74
CA ARG A 38 -15.07 -10.91 -0.69
C ARG A 38 -13.57 -11.07 -0.63
N ILE A 39 -13.09 -12.09 0.08
CA ILE A 39 -11.64 -12.35 0.24
C ILE A 39 -11.27 -13.69 -0.40
N GLY A 40 -10.20 -13.68 -1.19
CA GLY A 40 -9.56 -14.85 -1.78
C GLY A 40 -10.29 -15.45 -2.97
N THR A 41 -11.62 -15.60 -2.90
CA THR A 41 -12.44 -16.15 -3.96
C THR A 41 -13.65 -15.27 -4.25
N ASP A 42 -14.12 -15.29 -5.51
CA ASP A 42 -15.34 -14.60 -5.90
C ASP A 42 -16.58 -15.46 -5.61
N SER A 43 -16.94 -15.55 -4.34
CA SER A 43 -18.08 -16.35 -3.86
C SER A 43 -18.89 -15.58 -2.83
N LEU A 44 -20.19 -15.83 -2.78
CA LEU A 44 -21.05 -15.33 -1.70
C LEU A 44 -20.62 -15.87 -0.31
N TYR A 45 -19.93 -17.02 -0.28
CA TYR A 45 -19.40 -17.65 0.94
C TYR A 45 -18.02 -17.12 1.37
N SER A 46 -17.50 -16.11 0.70
CA SER A 46 -16.25 -15.42 1.04
C SER A 46 -16.45 -13.94 1.39
N ARG A 47 -17.69 -13.51 1.60
CA ARG A 47 -18.03 -12.14 1.97
C ARG A 47 -17.65 -11.83 3.41
N VAL A 48 -16.86 -10.80 3.62
CA VAL A 48 -16.49 -10.35 4.97
C VAL A 48 -17.31 -9.15 5.44
N ILE A 49 -17.81 -8.35 4.51
CA ILE A 49 -18.67 -7.21 4.81
C ILE A 49 -19.74 -7.08 3.73
N VAL A 50 -20.98 -6.86 4.14
CA VAL A 50 -22.14 -6.68 3.26
C VAL A 50 -22.96 -5.51 3.74
N ALA A 51 -23.26 -4.57 2.87
CA ALA A 51 -24.28 -3.54 3.05
C ALA A 51 -25.50 -3.94 2.23
N GLY A 52 -26.64 -4.14 2.88
CA GLY A 52 -27.87 -4.55 2.21
C GLY A 52 -28.50 -3.43 1.38
N GLY A 53 -29.07 -3.80 0.23
CA GLY A 53 -29.83 -2.91 -0.63
C GLY A 53 -31.28 -2.70 -0.14
N GLY A 54 -31.89 -1.58 -0.49
CA GLY A 54 -33.30 -1.28 -0.18
C GLY A 54 -34.25 -2.09 -1.02
N GLY A 55 -35.44 -2.35 -0.51
CA GLY A 55 -36.57 -2.91 -1.28
C GLY A 55 -37.17 -1.88 -2.25
N GLY A 56 -37.77 -2.37 -3.32
CA GLY A 56 -38.46 -1.56 -4.31
C GLY A 56 -39.88 -1.18 -3.86
N HIS A 57 -40.42 -0.08 -4.39
CA HIS A 57 -41.82 0.31 -4.16
C HIS A 57 -42.81 -0.55 -4.98
N GLY A 58 -44.04 -0.63 -4.52
CA GLY A 58 -45.15 -1.17 -5.31
C GLY A 58 -45.83 -0.09 -6.18
N SER A 59 -46.89 -0.50 -6.92
CA SER A 59 -47.58 0.36 -7.88
C SER A 59 -48.48 1.44 -7.24
N ASP A 60 -48.87 1.28 -6.01
CA ASP A 60 -49.82 2.17 -5.33
C ASP A 60 -49.19 2.97 -4.20
N GLY A 61 -49.89 4.01 -3.72
CA GLY A 61 -49.39 4.93 -2.70
C GLY A 61 -49.11 4.33 -1.31
N CYS A 62 -49.48 3.08 -1.09
CA CYS A 62 -49.20 2.40 0.18
C CYS A 62 -47.94 1.56 0.20
N ALA A 63 -47.22 1.46 -0.89
CA ALA A 63 -46.26 0.43 -1.13
C ALA A 63 -44.81 0.93 -1.17
N ALA A 64 -44.40 1.71 -0.19
CA ALA A 64 -43.02 2.11 -0.09
C ALA A 64 -42.09 0.92 0.17
N GLY A 65 -40.99 0.86 -0.56
CA GLY A 65 -39.93 -0.11 -0.33
C GLY A 65 -39.22 0.15 1.00
N ALA A 66 -38.65 -0.90 1.55
CA ALA A 66 -37.95 -0.87 2.82
C ALA A 66 -36.48 -0.43 2.69
N VAL A 67 -35.90 0.10 3.75
CA VAL A 67 -34.48 0.36 3.85
C VAL A 67 -33.66 -0.93 3.94
N GLY A 68 -32.50 -0.94 3.34
CA GLY A 68 -31.51 -2.01 3.49
C GLY A 68 -30.50 -1.72 4.62
N GLY A 69 -29.61 -2.66 4.88
CA GLY A 69 -28.53 -2.54 5.84
C GLY A 69 -28.93 -2.81 7.30
N GLY A 70 -27.99 -2.58 8.21
CA GLY A 70 -28.11 -3.10 9.57
C GLY A 70 -27.98 -4.62 9.62
N LEU A 71 -28.06 -5.24 10.78
CA LEU A 71 -28.10 -6.70 10.91
C LEU A 71 -29.38 -7.31 10.32
N ASN A 72 -30.46 -6.54 10.34
CA ASN A 72 -31.73 -6.92 9.73
C ASN A 72 -32.16 -5.82 8.77
N GLY A 73 -32.53 -6.20 7.57
CA GLY A 73 -33.15 -5.30 6.60
C GLY A 73 -34.53 -4.84 7.10
N GLY A 74 -34.97 -3.68 6.66
CA GLY A 74 -36.27 -3.14 7.02
C GLY A 74 -37.44 -3.93 6.38
N GLY A 75 -38.59 -3.94 7.04
CA GLY A 75 -39.87 -4.37 6.42
C GLY A 75 -40.47 -3.25 5.59
N SER A 76 -41.13 -3.57 4.49
CA SER A 76 -41.83 -2.59 3.64
C SER A 76 -42.98 -1.91 4.43
N SER A 77 -43.40 -0.71 3.98
CA SER A 77 -44.59 -0.13 4.58
C SER A 77 -45.86 -0.93 4.19
N ALA A 78 -46.73 -1.13 5.15
CA ALA A 78 -48.10 -1.52 4.90
C ALA A 78 -49.02 -0.71 5.81
N SER A 79 -49.97 -0.03 5.25
CA SER A 79 -51.02 0.67 6.02
C SER A 79 -52.37 0.15 5.65
N GLY A 80 -53.18 -0.20 6.64
CA GLY A 80 -54.59 -0.54 6.56
C GLY A 80 -54.99 -1.45 5.39
N SER A 81 -55.34 -0.88 4.28
CA SER A 81 -55.84 -1.58 3.08
C SER A 81 -54.77 -2.29 2.22
N CYS A 82 -53.49 -2.14 2.53
CA CYS A 82 -52.41 -2.65 1.68
C CYS A 82 -51.90 -4.06 2.02
N GLY A 83 -52.56 -4.72 2.94
CA GLY A 83 -52.21 -6.10 3.34
C GLY A 83 -51.02 -6.18 4.33
N THR A 84 -50.25 -7.26 4.29
CA THR A 84 -49.08 -7.45 5.17
C THR A 84 -47.78 -7.08 4.52
N GLN A 85 -46.86 -6.57 5.30
CA GLN A 85 -45.49 -6.16 4.87
C GLN A 85 -44.69 -7.32 4.26
N ALA A 86 -43.87 -7.01 3.32
CA ALA A 86 -42.72 -7.86 3.00
C ALA A 86 -41.61 -7.63 4.02
N GLY A 87 -41.10 -8.70 4.61
CA GLY A 87 -40.04 -8.66 5.62
C GLY A 87 -38.66 -8.38 5.02
N GLY A 88 -37.77 -7.78 5.82
CA GLY A 88 -36.37 -7.69 5.51
C GLY A 88 -35.61 -9.00 5.69
N GLY A 89 -34.46 -9.16 5.05
CA GLY A 89 -33.51 -10.24 5.32
C GLY A 89 -32.94 -10.14 6.72
N THR A 90 -32.62 -11.29 7.33
CA THR A 90 -32.00 -11.39 8.66
C THR A 90 -30.58 -11.95 8.57
N GLN A 91 -29.97 -12.36 9.67
CA GLN A 91 -28.65 -13.02 9.64
C GLN A 91 -28.76 -14.50 9.24
N THR A 92 -29.92 -15.12 9.33
CA THR A 92 -30.15 -16.56 9.09
C THR A 92 -31.12 -16.84 7.96
N ASP A 93 -32.03 -15.90 7.67
CA ASP A 93 -33.16 -16.14 6.77
C ASP A 93 -33.40 -14.96 5.83
N GLY A 94 -33.90 -15.30 4.64
CA GLY A 94 -34.45 -14.33 3.71
C GLY A 94 -35.72 -13.70 4.23
N GLY A 95 -35.99 -12.45 3.87
CA GLY A 95 -37.20 -11.73 4.26
C GLY A 95 -38.47 -12.42 3.76
N THR A 96 -39.49 -12.39 4.62
CA THR A 96 -40.81 -12.97 4.31
C THR A 96 -41.52 -12.19 3.21
N TYR A 97 -42.44 -12.83 2.49
CA TYR A 97 -43.24 -12.19 1.45
C TYR A 97 -44.29 -11.22 1.99
N GLY A 98 -44.60 -10.19 1.26
CA GLY A 98 -45.79 -9.38 1.44
C GLY A 98 -47.04 -10.13 0.94
N LYS A 99 -48.22 -9.85 1.54
CA LYS A 99 -49.48 -10.51 1.20
C LYS A 99 -50.61 -9.50 1.09
N TYR A 100 -51.46 -9.69 0.10
CA TYR A 100 -52.73 -9.00 -0.02
C TYR A 100 -53.82 -9.99 -0.46
N ASN A 101 -54.88 -10.16 0.37
CA ASN A 101 -55.88 -11.19 0.18
C ASN A 101 -55.27 -12.59 -0.04
N LYS A 102 -55.53 -13.20 -1.21
CA LYS A 102 -54.95 -14.49 -1.58
C LYS A 102 -53.62 -14.39 -2.33
N ALA A 103 -53.23 -13.18 -2.74
CA ALA A 103 -51.98 -12.97 -3.44
C ALA A 103 -50.81 -12.87 -2.42
N ILE A 104 -49.71 -13.51 -2.78
CA ILE A 104 -48.47 -13.52 -1.98
C ILE A 104 -47.30 -13.14 -2.85
N GLY A 105 -46.29 -12.45 -2.28
CA GLY A 105 -45.00 -12.23 -2.87
C GLY A 105 -44.13 -13.47 -2.82
N THR A 106 -42.84 -13.29 -2.88
CA THR A 106 -41.80 -14.33 -2.75
C THR A 106 -40.84 -14.05 -1.61
N ILE A 107 -40.18 -15.07 -1.11
CA ILE A 107 -39.21 -15.00 0.00
C ILE A 107 -37.84 -14.68 -0.53
N GLY A 108 -37.07 -13.83 0.17
CA GLY A 108 -35.66 -13.58 -0.08
C GLY A 108 -34.80 -14.81 0.19
N LYS A 109 -33.59 -14.80 -0.32
CA LYS A 109 -32.62 -15.90 -0.17
C LYS A 109 -31.23 -15.36 0.22
N PHE A 110 -30.32 -16.26 0.56
CA PHE A 110 -28.93 -15.92 0.77
C PHE A 110 -28.35 -15.18 -0.44
N GLY A 111 -27.90 -13.95 -0.23
CA GLY A 111 -27.37 -13.06 -1.28
C GLY A 111 -28.42 -12.37 -2.17
N ILE A 112 -29.67 -12.83 -2.21
CA ILE A 112 -30.62 -12.46 -3.26
C ILE A 112 -31.94 -11.99 -2.70
N GLY A 113 -32.37 -10.78 -3.07
CA GLY A 113 -33.69 -10.24 -2.85
C GLY A 113 -34.73 -10.91 -3.74
N ALA A 114 -35.93 -11.01 -3.23
CA ALA A 114 -37.04 -11.71 -3.89
C ALA A 114 -37.57 -10.96 -5.11
N ASN A 115 -37.87 -11.67 -6.20
CA ASN A 115 -38.58 -11.12 -7.34
C ASN A 115 -40.07 -11.01 -7.06
N ALA A 116 -40.69 -9.88 -7.37
CA ALA A 116 -42.13 -9.73 -7.27
C ALA A 116 -42.85 -10.51 -8.37
N PRO A 117 -44.05 -11.11 -8.12
CA PRO A 117 -44.85 -11.75 -9.13
C PRO A 117 -45.21 -10.76 -10.25
N THR A 118 -45.13 -11.22 -11.51
CA THR A 118 -45.41 -10.41 -12.70
C THR A 118 -46.82 -10.53 -13.22
N SER A 119 -47.65 -11.39 -12.61
CA SER A 119 -49.05 -11.67 -12.93
C SER A 119 -49.87 -11.73 -11.65
N GLY A 120 -51.19 -11.60 -11.75
CA GLY A 120 -52.11 -11.77 -10.62
C GLY A 120 -52.94 -10.52 -10.27
N GLY A 121 -52.75 -9.39 -10.95
CA GLY A 121 -53.49 -8.17 -10.72
C GLY A 121 -53.00 -6.98 -11.50
N ASN A 122 -53.63 -5.82 -11.30
CA ASN A 122 -53.33 -4.57 -11.96
C ASN A 122 -52.24 -3.73 -11.23
N TYR A 123 -51.99 -4.05 -9.98
CA TYR A 123 -50.97 -3.41 -9.13
C TYR A 123 -49.83 -4.38 -8.83
N PHE A 124 -48.64 -3.98 -9.08
CA PHE A 124 -47.43 -4.82 -8.98
C PHE A 124 -46.69 -4.56 -7.70
N GLY A 125 -46.29 -5.65 -7.04
CA GLY A 125 -45.47 -5.57 -5.83
C GLY A 125 -44.03 -5.11 -6.13
N GLY A 126 -43.35 -4.57 -5.12
CA GLY A 126 -41.92 -4.22 -5.16
C GLY A 126 -41.01 -5.43 -5.00
N GLY A 127 -39.86 -5.42 -5.66
CA GLY A 127 -38.79 -6.42 -5.48
C GLY A 127 -38.04 -6.26 -4.15
N GLY A 128 -37.55 -7.36 -3.55
CA GLY A 128 -36.73 -7.33 -2.34
C GLY A 128 -35.31 -6.82 -2.58
N GLY A 129 -34.70 -6.16 -1.61
CA GLY A 129 -33.29 -5.76 -1.65
C GLY A 129 -32.33 -6.94 -1.50
N GLY A 130 -31.18 -6.90 -2.19
CA GLY A 130 -30.07 -7.85 -1.98
C GLY A 130 -29.35 -7.61 -0.65
N GLY A 131 -28.65 -8.60 -0.12
CA GLY A 131 -28.00 -8.48 1.18
C GLY A 131 -27.17 -9.72 1.55
N TRP A 132 -26.82 -9.84 2.84
CA TRP A 132 -26.37 -11.12 3.40
C TRP A 132 -27.46 -12.17 3.17
N TYR A 133 -28.68 -11.86 3.64
CA TYR A 133 -29.90 -12.41 3.11
C TYR A 133 -30.74 -11.29 2.48
N GLY A 134 -31.36 -11.58 1.37
CA GLY A 134 -32.22 -10.61 0.67
C GLY A 134 -33.58 -10.44 1.32
N GLY A 135 -34.21 -9.28 1.10
CA GLY A 135 -35.58 -9.01 1.50
C GLY A 135 -36.60 -9.76 0.68
N GLY A 136 -37.82 -9.95 1.23
CA GLY A 136 -38.95 -10.50 0.52
C GLY A 136 -39.55 -9.53 -0.48
N SER A 137 -40.36 -10.01 -1.45
CA SER A 137 -41.07 -9.16 -2.39
C SER A 137 -42.48 -8.84 -1.94
N GLY A 138 -43.02 -7.74 -2.42
CA GLY A 138 -44.44 -7.43 -2.32
C GLY A 138 -45.33 -8.38 -3.13
N ALA A 139 -46.62 -8.47 -2.79
CA ALA A 139 -47.64 -9.16 -3.55
C ALA A 139 -48.09 -8.34 -4.79
N THR A 140 -48.47 -9.02 -5.87
CA THR A 140 -49.12 -8.42 -7.03
C THR A 140 -50.59 -8.79 -7.06
N SER A 141 -51.49 -7.78 -6.97
CA SER A 141 -52.97 -8.04 -6.86
C SER A 141 -53.76 -6.77 -7.20
N GLY A 142 -54.95 -6.62 -6.60
CA GLY A 142 -55.77 -5.41 -6.62
C GLY A 142 -55.20 -4.24 -5.83
N TRP A 143 -54.27 -4.50 -4.93
CA TRP A 143 -53.37 -3.59 -4.23
C TRP A 143 -52.00 -4.25 -4.12
N SER A 144 -50.94 -3.47 -3.93
CA SER A 144 -49.57 -3.97 -3.89
C SER A 144 -48.83 -3.57 -2.61
N ASN A 145 -47.74 -4.27 -2.31
CA ASN A 145 -46.84 -3.96 -1.21
C ASN A 145 -45.45 -3.62 -1.77
N GLY A 146 -44.68 -2.85 -1.06
CA GLY A 146 -43.25 -2.69 -1.34
C GLY A 146 -42.48 -3.96 -0.99
N GLY A 147 -41.26 -4.07 -1.46
CA GLY A 147 -40.29 -5.11 -1.10
C GLY A 147 -39.59 -4.81 0.22
N GLY A 148 -39.17 -5.85 0.94
CA GLY A 148 -38.30 -5.75 2.12
C GLY A 148 -36.85 -5.43 1.75
N GLY A 149 -36.11 -4.83 2.66
CA GLY A 149 -34.67 -4.57 2.50
C GLY A 149 -33.79 -5.79 2.75
N GLY A 150 -32.63 -5.85 2.15
CA GLY A 150 -31.62 -6.86 2.47
C GLY A 150 -30.86 -6.55 3.77
N SER A 151 -30.40 -7.59 4.47
CA SER A 151 -29.58 -7.46 5.66
C SER A 151 -28.12 -7.15 5.32
N GLY A 152 -27.45 -6.42 6.20
CA GLY A 152 -25.99 -6.31 6.21
C GLY A 152 -25.35 -7.49 6.93
N PHE A 153 -24.04 -7.59 6.81
CA PHE A 153 -23.22 -8.57 7.51
C PHE A 153 -21.79 -8.04 7.69
N ILE A 154 -21.18 -8.43 8.80
CA ILE A 154 -19.75 -8.25 9.07
C ILE A 154 -19.21 -9.57 9.61
N TYR A 155 -18.05 -10.02 9.12
CA TYR A 155 -17.41 -11.24 9.56
C TYR A 155 -16.52 -10.95 10.77
N THR A 156 -17.00 -11.29 11.96
CA THR A 156 -16.29 -11.11 13.23
C THR A 156 -16.37 -12.40 14.04
N SER A 157 -15.62 -12.51 15.12
CA SER A 157 -15.74 -13.63 16.07
C SER A 157 -17.16 -13.80 16.63
N GLU A 158 -17.92 -12.70 16.73
CA GLU A 158 -19.28 -12.70 17.27
C GLU A 158 -20.32 -13.13 16.24
N THR A 159 -20.10 -12.85 14.95
CA THR A 159 -21.05 -13.17 13.87
C THR A 159 -20.73 -14.48 13.15
N ALA A 160 -19.55 -15.04 13.37
CA ALA A 160 -19.12 -16.27 12.71
C ALA A 160 -20.06 -17.47 12.98
N TYR A 161 -20.76 -17.48 14.13
CA TYR A 161 -21.69 -18.56 14.48
C TYR A 161 -22.84 -18.77 13.47
N VAL A 162 -23.24 -17.71 12.75
CA VAL A 162 -24.31 -17.81 11.73
C VAL A 162 -23.90 -18.65 10.53
N ILE A 163 -22.61 -18.93 10.41
CA ILE A 163 -22.02 -19.65 9.28
C ILE A 163 -21.28 -20.93 9.69
N GLU A 164 -21.11 -21.21 10.99
CA GLU A 164 -20.36 -22.37 11.52
C GLU A 164 -20.80 -23.71 10.94
N ASN A 165 -22.06 -23.82 10.54
CA ASN A 165 -22.63 -25.03 9.96
C ASN A 165 -22.72 -24.96 8.40
N ALA A 166 -22.30 -23.90 7.77
CA ALA A 166 -22.34 -23.75 6.31
C ALA A 166 -21.16 -24.49 5.68
N LYS A 167 -21.41 -25.66 5.10
CA LYS A 167 -20.38 -26.50 4.45
C LYS A 167 -19.62 -25.80 3.31
N GLU A 168 -20.18 -24.72 2.78
CA GLU A 168 -19.62 -23.94 1.66
C GLU A 168 -18.87 -22.70 2.13
N TRP A 169 -18.73 -22.48 3.44
CA TRP A 169 -18.01 -21.32 3.97
C TRP A 169 -16.52 -21.40 3.68
N LEU A 170 -15.95 -20.33 3.12
CA LEU A 170 -14.60 -20.32 2.57
C LEU A 170 -13.59 -19.49 3.35
N LEU A 171 -14.03 -18.83 4.46
CA LEU A 171 -13.16 -17.92 5.19
C LEU A 171 -12.65 -18.53 6.51
N ASP A 172 -11.39 -18.21 6.80
CA ASP A 172 -10.70 -18.51 8.05
C ASP A 172 -10.90 -17.38 9.06
N SER A 173 -10.80 -17.71 10.36
CA SER A 173 -10.90 -16.76 11.49
C SER A 173 -9.86 -15.63 11.43
N LYS A 174 -8.73 -15.82 10.73
CA LYS A 174 -7.75 -14.76 10.50
C LYS A 174 -8.31 -13.54 9.76
N TYR A 175 -9.45 -13.67 9.10
CA TYR A 175 -10.14 -12.59 8.39
C TYR A 175 -11.22 -11.91 9.22
N TYR A 176 -11.34 -12.19 10.52
CA TYR A 176 -12.25 -11.46 11.39
C TYR A 176 -11.96 -9.96 11.34
N LEU A 177 -13.00 -9.18 11.08
CA LEU A 177 -12.94 -7.74 11.12
C LEU A 177 -12.92 -7.24 12.56
N THR A 178 -12.10 -6.24 12.83
CA THR A 178 -12.03 -5.53 14.10
C THR A 178 -12.65 -4.14 13.96
N ASN A 179 -13.30 -3.64 15.01
CA ASN A 179 -13.97 -2.33 15.00
C ASN A 179 -14.99 -2.16 13.86
N ALA A 180 -15.60 -3.26 13.44
CA ALA A 180 -16.58 -3.27 12.36
C ALA A 180 -18.00 -3.09 12.92
N ASN A 181 -18.85 -2.40 12.19
CA ASN A 181 -20.26 -2.25 12.51
C ASN A 181 -21.11 -2.22 11.24
N THR A 182 -22.41 -2.46 11.40
CA THR A 182 -23.43 -2.23 10.37
C THR A 182 -24.36 -1.10 10.80
N VAL A 183 -24.81 -0.32 9.82
CA VAL A 183 -25.74 0.78 10.04
C VAL A 183 -26.98 0.56 9.17
N SER A 184 -28.18 0.68 9.76
CA SER A 184 -29.43 0.64 9.00
C SER A 184 -29.54 1.85 8.06
N GLY A 185 -30.09 1.63 6.86
CA GLY A 185 -30.37 2.72 5.92
C GLY A 185 -31.37 3.77 6.41
N SER A 186 -32.05 3.52 7.56
CA SER A 186 -32.86 4.56 8.23
C SER A 186 -32.04 5.52 9.10
N ASN A 187 -30.79 5.18 9.39
CA ASN A 187 -29.93 5.99 10.25
C ASN A 187 -29.07 6.96 9.45
N TYR A 188 -28.54 7.94 10.17
CA TYR A 188 -27.63 8.95 9.66
C TYR A 188 -26.19 8.42 9.75
N PHE A 189 -25.47 8.43 8.65
CA PHE A 189 -24.09 7.95 8.59
C PHE A 189 -23.24 8.73 7.58
N LYS A 190 -21.94 8.58 7.68
CA LYS A 190 -20.96 9.24 6.80
C LYS A 190 -20.73 8.41 5.53
N SER A 191 -20.97 8.99 4.38
CA SER A 191 -20.66 8.41 3.09
C SER A 191 -19.13 8.26 2.86
N PRO A 192 -18.65 7.44 1.93
CA PRO A 192 -17.23 7.37 1.59
C PRO A 192 -16.63 8.66 1.06
N THR A 193 -17.45 9.57 0.54
CA THR A 193 -17.01 10.91 0.11
C THR A 193 -16.90 11.89 1.26
N GLY A 194 -17.36 11.49 2.47
CA GLY A 194 -17.25 12.28 3.68
C GLY A 194 -18.49 13.10 4.03
N THR A 195 -19.52 13.11 3.17
CA THR A 195 -20.80 13.76 3.43
C THR A 195 -21.68 12.87 4.33
N MET A 196 -22.49 13.52 5.16
CA MET A 196 -23.46 12.81 6.00
C MET A 196 -24.77 12.60 5.23
N GLU A 197 -25.32 11.37 5.28
CA GLU A 197 -26.56 11.00 4.59
C GLU A 197 -27.43 10.05 5.44
N THR A 198 -28.73 10.02 5.18
CA THR A 198 -29.65 9.04 5.74
C THR A 198 -30.02 8.05 4.64
N GLY A 199 -29.55 6.82 4.78
CA GLY A 199 -29.61 5.87 3.70
C GLY A 199 -28.82 6.35 2.47
N HIS A 200 -28.66 5.48 1.50
CA HIS A 200 -28.06 5.86 0.21
C HIS A 200 -29.03 5.53 -0.92
N SER A 201 -29.26 6.49 -1.83
CA SER A 201 -30.11 6.30 -3.01
C SER A 201 -29.25 6.15 -4.26
N GLY A 202 -29.66 5.27 -5.17
CA GLY A 202 -28.90 5.00 -6.39
C GLY A 202 -28.00 3.78 -6.26
N ASN A 203 -26.87 3.80 -6.97
CA ASN A 203 -25.89 2.72 -6.90
C ASN A 203 -25.08 2.79 -5.60
N GLY A 204 -24.85 1.65 -4.96
CA GLY A 204 -24.00 1.54 -3.79
C GLY A 204 -22.54 1.85 -4.10
N TYR A 205 -21.72 1.84 -3.09
CA TYR A 205 -20.28 2.07 -3.20
C TYR A 205 -19.49 1.17 -2.24
N VAL A 206 -18.22 0.99 -2.55
CA VAL A 206 -17.22 0.35 -1.69
C VAL A 206 -15.99 1.26 -1.65
N LYS A 207 -15.46 1.50 -0.45
CA LYS A 207 -14.19 2.20 -0.26
C LYS A 207 -13.25 1.32 0.54
N VAL A 208 -12.10 1.01 -0.04
CA VAL A 208 -10.98 0.36 0.63
C VAL A 208 -9.87 1.39 0.79
N THR A 209 -9.39 1.56 2.01
CA THR A 209 -8.24 2.44 2.29
C THR A 209 -7.12 1.58 2.82
N ILE A 210 -6.02 1.55 2.10
CA ILE A 210 -4.79 0.86 2.52
C ILE A 210 -3.90 1.94 3.12
N PRO A 211 -3.56 1.87 4.43
CA PRO A 211 -2.62 2.80 5.01
C PRO A 211 -1.25 2.60 4.35
N TYR A 212 -0.62 3.70 3.97
CA TYR A 212 0.74 3.68 3.46
C TYR A 212 1.68 3.26 4.59
N GLN A 213 2.49 2.22 4.35
CA GLN A 213 3.58 1.83 5.24
C GLN A 213 4.90 2.32 4.65
N GLN A 214 5.63 3.09 5.43
CA GLN A 214 6.98 3.51 5.07
C GLN A 214 7.90 2.29 4.99
N SER A 215 8.81 2.32 4.04
CA SER A 215 9.81 1.26 3.87
C SER A 215 10.77 1.23 5.06
N GLU A 216 11.09 0.03 5.53
CA GLU A 216 12.10 -0.24 6.57
C GLU A 216 13.47 -0.59 5.98
N ASN A 217 13.58 -0.64 4.63
CA ASN A 217 14.79 -1.08 3.94
C ASN A 217 15.88 -0.02 4.07
N ASN A 218 16.83 -0.26 4.97
CA ASN A 218 18.01 0.54 5.23
C ASN A 218 19.32 -0.14 4.74
N PHE A 219 19.23 -1.03 3.75
CA PHE A 219 20.38 -1.70 3.18
C PHE A 219 20.93 -0.93 1.96
N LEU A 220 22.23 -1.12 1.71
CA LEU A 220 22.84 -0.78 0.43
C LEU A 220 22.63 -1.94 -0.58
N ASP A 221 22.56 -1.61 -1.86
CA ASP A 221 22.69 -2.53 -2.99
C ASP A 221 24.15 -2.73 -3.37
N GLY A 222 25.01 -1.77 -3.01
CA GLY A 222 26.45 -1.83 -3.23
C GLY A 222 27.20 -0.62 -2.69
N ILE A 223 28.53 -0.74 -2.63
CA ILE A 223 29.45 0.36 -2.37
C ILE A 223 30.38 0.47 -3.60
N ILE A 224 30.46 1.65 -4.20
CA ILE A 224 31.28 1.94 -5.35
C ILE A 224 32.48 2.77 -4.89
N SER A 225 33.67 2.38 -5.35
CA SER A 225 34.90 3.15 -5.21
C SER A 225 35.52 3.40 -6.59
N ASN A 226 36.05 4.59 -6.81
CA ASN A 226 36.79 4.91 -8.04
C ASN A 226 38.25 4.43 -8.04
N LYS A 227 38.73 3.91 -6.89
CA LYS A 227 40.12 3.41 -6.72
C LYS A 227 40.14 2.20 -5.80
N GLY A 228 41.16 1.38 -5.95
CA GLY A 228 41.39 0.19 -5.14
C GLY A 228 40.36 -0.92 -5.37
N VAL A 229 40.54 -2.02 -4.66
CA VAL A 229 39.59 -3.15 -4.66
C VAL A 229 39.09 -3.36 -3.24
N MET A 230 37.79 -3.42 -3.08
CA MET A 230 37.17 -3.68 -1.80
C MET A 230 37.26 -5.14 -1.40
N THR A 231 37.50 -5.39 -0.13
CA THR A 231 37.52 -6.72 0.49
C THR A 231 36.72 -6.70 1.80
N PRO A 232 35.83 -7.67 2.05
CA PRO A 232 35.46 -8.78 1.17
C PRO A 232 34.69 -8.30 -0.08
N GLU A 233 34.33 -9.24 -0.98
CA GLU A 233 33.32 -8.98 -2.02
C GLU A 233 32.01 -8.52 -1.40
N TRP A 234 31.22 -7.78 -2.17
CA TRP A 234 29.97 -7.19 -1.66
C TRP A 234 29.01 -8.25 -1.14
N ASP A 235 28.56 -8.10 0.11
CA ASP A 235 27.48 -8.84 0.76
C ASP A 235 26.73 -7.89 1.71
N TYR A 236 25.42 -7.76 1.54
CA TYR A 236 24.57 -6.85 2.33
C TYR A 236 24.57 -7.15 3.85
N ASN A 237 25.03 -8.34 4.27
CA ASN A 237 25.20 -8.71 5.67
C ASN A 237 26.55 -8.30 6.26
N VAL A 238 27.48 -7.87 5.42
CA VAL A 238 28.79 -7.38 5.84
C VAL A 238 28.72 -5.88 6.05
N ASP A 239 29.09 -5.42 7.24
CA ASP A 239 29.01 -4.00 7.60
C ASP A 239 30.36 -3.28 7.48
N THR A 240 31.48 -3.99 7.26
CA THR A 240 32.81 -3.40 7.19
C THR A 240 33.58 -3.92 6.00
N TYR A 241 34.06 -3.00 5.19
CA TYR A 241 34.87 -3.26 3.98
C TYR A 241 36.22 -2.59 4.11
N TYR A 242 37.25 -3.21 3.51
CA TYR A 242 38.61 -2.74 3.52
C TYR A 242 39.04 -2.40 2.10
N LEU A 243 39.80 -1.32 1.96
CA LEU A 243 40.35 -0.85 0.69
C LEU A 243 41.76 -0.34 0.90
N LYS A 244 42.69 -0.73 0.02
CA LYS A 244 44.06 -0.26 0.06
C LYS A 244 44.34 0.66 -1.14
N LEU A 245 44.93 1.83 -0.86
CA LEU A 245 45.43 2.79 -1.85
C LEU A 245 46.92 2.68 -1.94
N ASN A 246 47.46 3.04 -3.12
CA ASN A 246 48.89 3.27 -3.30
C ASN A 246 49.32 4.56 -2.59
N SER A 247 50.63 4.73 -2.33
CA SER A 247 51.17 5.88 -1.62
C SER A 247 50.93 7.24 -2.32
N ASP A 248 50.79 7.25 -3.63
CA ASP A 248 50.52 8.42 -4.46
C ASP A 248 49.02 8.73 -4.62
N GLU A 249 48.15 7.85 -4.20
CA GLU A 249 46.68 8.01 -4.32
C GLU A 249 46.10 8.68 -3.05
N VAL A 250 46.12 10.01 -3.03
CA VAL A 250 45.73 10.82 -1.88
C VAL A 250 44.23 11.15 -1.82
N GLU A 251 43.47 10.85 -2.86
CA GLU A 251 42.03 11.11 -2.94
C GLU A 251 41.26 9.88 -3.44
N ILE A 252 40.09 9.70 -2.89
CA ILE A 252 39.16 8.62 -3.28
C ILE A 252 37.73 9.13 -3.25
N ASN A 253 36.90 8.63 -4.18
CA ASN A 253 35.45 8.80 -4.13
C ASN A 253 34.80 7.49 -3.65
N ILE A 254 33.93 7.60 -2.67
CA ILE A 254 33.12 6.47 -2.14
C ILE A 254 31.64 6.81 -2.28
N GLU A 255 30.88 5.87 -2.84
CA GLU A 255 29.43 6.00 -3.02
C GLU A 255 28.71 4.72 -2.57
N GLY A 256 27.85 4.82 -1.55
CA GLY A 256 26.90 3.78 -1.18
C GLY A 256 25.62 3.93 -2.00
N VAL A 257 25.20 2.86 -2.67
CA VAL A 257 23.99 2.82 -3.49
C VAL A 257 22.87 2.23 -2.63
N PRO A 258 21.79 2.96 -2.31
CA PRO A 258 20.72 2.42 -1.49
C PRO A 258 19.91 1.37 -2.26
N ALA A 259 19.54 0.26 -1.59
CA ALA A 259 18.69 -0.80 -2.15
C ALA A 259 17.21 -0.38 -2.29
N ASP A 260 16.80 0.66 -1.59
CA ASP A 260 15.47 1.27 -1.71
C ASP A 260 15.61 2.71 -2.18
N SER A 261 14.90 3.05 -3.25
CA SER A 261 14.90 4.41 -3.84
C SER A 261 14.41 5.51 -2.89
N LYS A 262 13.75 5.14 -1.80
CA LYS A 262 13.26 6.05 -0.75
C LYS A 262 14.22 6.17 0.44
N ALA A 263 15.25 5.34 0.49
CA ALA A 263 16.32 5.47 1.47
C ALA A 263 17.30 6.55 1.05
N SER A 264 17.96 7.16 2.02
CA SER A 264 19.03 8.14 1.83
C SER A 264 20.34 7.61 2.39
N VAL A 265 21.46 8.05 1.79
CA VAL A 265 22.81 7.68 2.26
C VAL A 265 23.58 8.94 2.59
N VAL A 266 24.14 8.98 3.80
CA VAL A 266 25.07 10.02 4.26
C VAL A 266 26.45 9.38 4.32
N GLY A 267 27.47 10.12 3.83
CA GLY A 267 28.85 9.63 3.75
C GLY A 267 29.34 9.38 2.31
N ASN A 268 28.47 9.59 1.32
CA ASN A 268 28.91 9.61 -0.09
C ASN A 268 29.76 10.84 -0.37
N GLY A 269 30.84 10.69 -1.14
CA GLY A 269 31.64 11.82 -1.59
C GLY A 269 33.12 11.54 -1.81
N ASN A 270 33.86 12.63 -2.00
CA ASN A 270 35.32 12.61 -2.17
C ASN A 270 36.01 12.79 -0.80
N TYR A 271 37.02 12.00 -0.57
CA TYR A 271 37.80 11.99 0.67
C TYR A 271 39.29 12.16 0.35
N THR A 272 39.94 13.03 1.10
CA THR A 272 41.41 13.09 1.13
C THR A 272 41.91 12.11 2.18
N ILE A 273 42.81 11.20 1.80
CA ILE A 273 43.31 10.11 2.64
C ILE A 273 44.75 10.39 3.02
N GLU A 274 44.95 10.65 4.30
CA GLU A 274 46.29 10.73 4.88
C GLU A 274 46.97 9.35 4.91
N SER A 275 48.30 9.31 5.09
CA SER A 275 48.97 8.04 5.31
C SER A 275 48.51 7.37 6.60
N GLY A 276 48.30 6.07 6.56
CA GLY A 276 47.71 5.29 7.66
C GLY A 276 46.32 4.77 7.32
N THR A 277 45.41 4.81 8.30
CA THR A 277 44.07 4.24 8.17
C THR A 277 43.02 5.32 8.39
N THR A 278 42.05 5.39 7.46
CA THR A 278 40.88 6.29 7.52
C THR A 278 39.61 5.46 7.51
N GLU A 279 38.70 5.70 8.46
CA GLU A 279 37.35 5.12 8.49
C GLU A 279 36.35 6.06 7.83
N ILE A 280 35.61 5.58 6.85
CA ILE A 280 34.54 6.31 6.16
C ILE A 280 33.22 5.62 6.48
N PRO A 281 32.34 6.23 7.28
CA PRO A 281 31.01 5.69 7.57
C PRO A 281 30.04 6.06 6.46
N LEU A 282 29.25 5.08 6.00
CA LEU A 282 28.09 5.25 5.13
C LEU A 282 26.83 4.94 5.94
N VAL A 283 26.04 5.96 6.28
CA VAL A 283 24.82 5.80 7.06
C VAL A 283 23.62 5.80 6.13
N VAL A 284 22.94 4.66 6.05
CA VAL A 284 21.71 4.48 5.27
C VAL A 284 20.52 4.72 6.18
N THR A 285 19.61 5.60 5.77
CA THR A 285 18.37 5.88 6.49
C THR A 285 17.19 5.45 5.62
N ALA A 286 16.42 4.48 6.09
CA ALA A 286 15.17 4.04 5.46
C ALA A 286 14.08 5.13 5.55
N GLU A 287 13.01 4.98 4.75
CA GLU A 287 11.88 5.92 4.74
C GLU A 287 11.20 6.05 6.12
N ASN A 288 11.14 4.98 6.92
CA ASN A 288 10.58 4.98 8.28
C ASN A 288 11.54 5.54 9.35
N GLY A 289 12.75 5.97 8.95
CA GLY A 289 13.78 6.53 9.84
C GLY A 289 14.73 5.51 10.46
N TYR A 290 14.59 4.23 10.20
CA TYR A 290 15.57 3.23 10.66
C TYR A 290 16.88 3.39 9.91
N THR A 291 18.01 3.30 10.67
CA THR A 291 19.34 3.48 10.10
C THR A 291 20.17 2.21 10.18
N LYS A 292 21.06 2.05 9.19
CA LYS A 292 22.17 1.07 9.20
C LYS A 292 23.45 1.77 8.78
N THR A 293 24.57 1.43 9.42
CA THR A 293 25.87 2.01 9.09
C THR A 293 26.78 0.94 8.52
N TYR A 294 27.34 1.23 7.36
CA TYR A 294 28.44 0.49 6.76
C TYR A 294 29.73 1.30 6.94
N LYS A 295 30.88 0.63 7.00
CA LYS A 295 32.19 1.25 7.18
C LYS A 295 33.12 0.86 6.05
N VAL A 296 33.78 1.83 5.46
CA VAL A 296 34.88 1.59 4.53
C VAL A 296 36.18 2.00 5.21
N ILE A 297 37.05 1.02 5.50
CA ILE A 297 38.36 1.23 6.11
C ILE A 297 39.38 1.37 4.97
N VAL A 298 39.82 2.58 4.71
CA VAL A 298 40.81 2.89 3.69
C VAL A 298 42.19 2.96 4.31
N THR A 299 43.14 2.18 3.80
CA THR A 299 44.55 2.24 4.21
C THR A 299 45.41 2.79 3.05
N ARG A 300 46.30 3.71 3.36
CA ARG A 300 47.28 4.24 2.42
C ARG A 300 48.69 4.21 3.06
N ASP A 301 49.63 3.57 2.37
CA ASP A 301 51.00 3.54 2.85
C ASP A 301 51.60 4.97 2.76
N ALA A 302 52.56 5.27 3.62
CA ALA A 302 53.32 6.51 3.51
C ALA A 302 54.17 6.49 2.21
N ASP A 303 54.33 7.64 1.62
CA ASP A 303 55.31 7.78 0.55
C ASP A 303 56.71 7.59 1.12
N THR A 304 57.42 6.60 0.61
CA THR A 304 58.80 6.30 1.01
C THR A 304 59.83 6.98 0.10
N ASN A 305 59.38 7.73 -0.91
CA ASN A 305 60.27 8.46 -1.80
C ASN A 305 60.80 9.71 -1.08
N ALA A 306 62.01 9.60 -0.56
CA ALA A 306 62.72 10.71 0.08
C ALA A 306 63.62 11.48 -0.90
N THR A 307 63.50 11.19 -2.22
CA THR A 307 64.30 11.90 -3.21
C THR A 307 63.75 13.30 -3.46
N PRO A 308 64.57 14.34 -3.34
CA PRO A 308 64.12 15.70 -3.64
C PRO A 308 63.76 15.83 -5.12
N LYS A 309 62.63 16.51 -5.38
CA LYS A 309 62.18 16.79 -6.76
C LYS A 309 63.09 17.79 -7.46
N ASN A 310 63.70 18.67 -6.72
CA ASN A 310 64.65 19.65 -7.21
C ASN A 310 65.46 20.25 -6.05
N ILE A 311 66.63 20.75 -6.34
CA ILE A 311 67.48 21.48 -5.37
C ILE A 311 67.64 22.90 -5.90
N PHE A 312 67.28 23.90 -5.09
CA PHE A 312 67.45 25.31 -5.42
C PHE A 312 68.52 25.91 -4.48
N ILE A 313 69.46 26.58 -5.07
CA ILE A 313 70.45 27.37 -4.30
C ILE A 313 70.20 28.85 -4.59
N ASN A 314 69.79 29.59 -3.60
CA ASN A 314 69.45 31.01 -3.79
C ASN A 314 70.63 31.85 -4.29
N GLY A 315 70.47 32.56 -5.39
CA GLY A 315 71.43 33.44 -5.97
C GLY A 315 72.41 32.82 -7.02
N LEU A 316 72.27 31.50 -7.29
CA LEU A 316 73.11 30.78 -8.22
C LEU A 316 72.29 29.98 -9.21
N ILE A 317 71.46 30.64 -9.98
CA ILE A 317 70.44 29.93 -10.82
C ILE A 317 71.05 29.35 -12.11
N GLU A 318 72.29 29.66 -12.46
CA GLU A 318 72.76 29.39 -13.82
C GLU A 318 73.87 28.32 -13.95
N GLU A 319 74.50 27.81 -12.89
CA GLU A 319 75.56 26.81 -13.04
C GLU A 319 75.59 25.75 -11.91
N TYR A 320 74.92 24.63 -12.11
CA TYR A 320 75.16 23.41 -11.37
C TYR A 320 76.07 22.47 -12.13
N CYS A 321 77.25 22.12 -11.57
CA CYS A 321 78.05 21.06 -12.12
C CYS A 321 77.90 19.79 -11.37
N ALA A 322 77.28 18.78 -11.98
CA ALA A 322 77.03 17.47 -11.41
C ALA A 322 78.11 16.42 -11.66
N THR A 323 79.22 16.79 -12.31
CA THR A 323 80.26 15.83 -12.69
C THR A 323 81.68 16.29 -12.26
N LEU A 324 82.52 15.30 -11.91
CA LEU A 324 83.95 15.50 -11.45
C LEU A 324 84.91 16.02 -12.51
N ASP A 325 84.53 16.08 -13.78
CA ASP A 325 85.34 16.42 -14.94
C ASP A 325 85.02 17.79 -15.58
N GLY A 326 84.19 18.58 -14.92
CA GLY A 326 83.97 19.99 -15.27
C GLY A 326 82.94 20.26 -16.37
N ALA A 327 82.23 19.26 -16.86
CA ALA A 327 81.07 19.46 -17.73
C ALA A 327 79.85 19.83 -16.87
N CYS A 328 79.28 21.01 -17.05
CA CYS A 328 78.14 21.46 -16.36
C CYS A 328 76.88 20.91 -17.07
N ASP A 329 76.22 19.93 -16.47
CA ASP A 329 74.89 19.53 -16.86
C ASP A 329 73.88 20.15 -15.86
N TYR A 330 73.04 21.06 -16.38
CA TYR A 330 72.12 21.90 -15.58
C TYR A 330 70.84 21.17 -15.09
N LYS A 331 70.85 19.86 -15.19
CA LYS A 331 69.67 19.09 -14.79
C LYS A 331 69.86 18.42 -13.40
N PHE A 332 68.96 18.68 -12.51
CA PHE A 332 68.84 17.90 -11.30
C PHE A 332 68.50 16.43 -11.67
N ASP A 333 69.29 15.50 -11.11
CA ASP A 333 69.05 14.07 -11.24
C ASP A 333 68.79 13.49 -9.82
N PRO A 334 67.61 12.97 -9.56
CA PRO A 334 67.24 12.43 -8.26
C PRO A 334 68.07 11.22 -7.81
N GLU A 335 68.77 10.56 -8.71
CA GLU A 335 69.68 9.44 -8.44
C GLU A 335 71.07 9.90 -7.98
N ILE A 336 71.41 11.21 -8.12
CA ILE A 336 72.66 11.76 -7.69
C ILE A 336 72.56 12.31 -6.28
N ASN A 337 73.30 11.72 -5.35
CA ASN A 337 73.23 12.08 -3.93
C ASN A 337 74.20 13.23 -3.55
N THR A 338 75.11 13.62 -4.43
CA THR A 338 76.13 14.64 -4.12
C THR A 338 76.28 15.58 -5.33
N TYR A 339 76.00 16.84 -5.07
CA TYR A 339 76.24 17.92 -6.04
C TYR A 339 77.33 18.83 -5.55
N ASN A 340 78.35 19.04 -6.41
CA ASN A 340 79.45 19.96 -6.11
C ASN A 340 79.14 21.33 -6.73
N VAL A 341 79.01 22.34 -5.89
CA VAL A 341 78.68 23.71 -6.30
C VAL A 341 79.87 24.60 -6.02
N LYS A 342 80.36 25.26 -7.05
CA LYS A 342 81.38 26.29 -6.91
C LYS A 342 80.70 27.63 -6.70
N VAL A 343 80.98 28.26 -5.56
CA VAL A 343 80.45 29.59 -5.26
C VAL A 343 81.61 30.63 -5.36
N PRO A 344 81.35 31.83 -5.91
CA PRO A 344 82.29 32.90 -5.83
C PRO A 344 82.67 33.27 -4.40
N TYR A 345 83.92 33.66 -4.16
CA TYR A 345 84.40 34.00 -2.82
C TYR A 345 83.63 35.17 -2.16
N THR A 346 82.86 35.90 -2.93
CA THR A 346 82.04 37.02 -2.48
C THR A 346 80.70 36.54 -1.78
N ILE A 347 80.33 35.30 -2.00
CA ILE A 347 79.14 34.75 -1.38
C ILE A 347 79.43 34.27 0.05
N ARG A 348 78.78 34.86 1.04
CA ARG A 348 78.96 34.60 2.47
C ARG A 348 77.92 33.72 3.07
N GLU A 349 76.83 33.47 2.35
CA GLU A 349 75.71 32.66 2.88
C GLU A 349 75.08 31.87 1.73
N ILE A 350 74.79 30.58 1.93
CA ILE A 350 74.06 29.72 1.04
C ILE A 350 72.86 29.21 1.80
N VAL A 351 71.66 29.40 1.27
CA VAL A 351 70.41 28.85 1.81
C VAL A 351 69.94 27.74 0.89
N MET A 352 69.82 26.53 1.43
CA MET A 352 69.32 25.34 0.74
C MET A 352 67.92 24.99 1.16
#